data_1438740bd4c14b7dca00568952c7e262
#
_entry.id   1438740bd4c14b7dca00568952c7e262
#
_cell.length_a   1.000
_cell.length_b   1.000
_cell.length_c   1.000
_cell.angle_alpha   90.00
_cell.angle_beta   90.00
_cell.angle_gamma   90.00
#
_symmetry.space_group_name_H-M   'P 1'
#
loop_
_entity.id
_entity.type
_entity.pdbx_description
1 polymer ?
#
loop_
_entity_poly.entity_id
_entity_poly.type
_entity_poly.pdbx_seq_one_letter_code
_entity_poly.pdbx_strand_id
1 'polypeptide(L)'
;MSNPIEDIIKNESVSDVLRYFGPGRDISKIDRMYVSYKFEGISEGVLLSEYKKLIDNGELNYDSNKNVIKGPNWKEPAFVTQKKYGI
;
A
#
# COMPACT_ATOMS: atom_id res chain seq x y z
N MET A 1 19.87 -2.14 -12.34
CA MET A 1 19.45 -1.43 -11.13
C MET A 1 18.09 -1.93 -10.69
N SER A 2 17.94 -2.27 -9.42
CA SER A 2 16.64 -2.68 -8.91
C SER A 2 15.71 -1.47 -8.80
N ASN A 3 14.43 -1.69 -9.12
CA ASN A 3 13.40 -0.68 -8.94
C ASN A 3 12.95 -0.73 -7.49
N PRO A 4 13.08 0.35 -6.69
CA PRO A 4 12.65 0.32 -5.28
C PRO A 4 11.19 -0.06 -5.11
N ILE A 5 10.31 0.35 -6.02
CA ILE A 5 8.89 0.01 -5.96
C ILE A 5 8.70 -1.50 -6.08
N GLU A 6 9.40 -2.13 -7.02
CA GLU A 6 9.34 -3.57 -7.21
C GLU A 6 9.82 -4.33 -5.97
N ASP A 7 10.95 -3.89 -5.41
CA ASP A 7 11.50 -4.51 -4.20
C ASP A 7 10.54 -4.39 -3.01
N ILE A 8 9.91 -3.23 -2.84
CA ILE A 8 8.92 -3.02 -1.79
C ILE A 8 7.73 -3.97 -1.96
N ILE A 9 7.20 -4.06 -3.17
CA ILE A 9 6.05 -4.92 -3.45
C ILE A 9 6.38 -6.40 -3.20
N LYS A 10 7.58 -6.83 -3.55
CA LYS A 10 8.00 -8.22 -3.36
C LYS A 10 8.33 -8.59 -1.93
N ASN A 11 8.92 -7.66 -1.18
CA ASN A 11 9.52 -7.96 0.12
C ASN A 11 8.66 -7.52 1.31
N GLU A 12 7.83 -6.50 1.15
CA GLU A 12 7.04 -5.97 2.26
C GLU A 12 5.63 -6.55 2.25
N SER A 13 4.98 -6.52 3.41
CA SER A 13 3.61 -7.01 3.51
C SER A 13 2.65 -6.13 2.71
N VAL A 14 1.50 -6.69 2.33
CA VAL A 14 0.45 -5.94 1.63
C VAL A 14 0.01 -4.74 2.46
N SER A 15 -0.11 -4.91 3.78
CA SER A 15 -0.49 -3.83 4.69
C SER A 15 0.49 -2.67 4.63
N ASP A 16 1.80 -2.95 4.66
CA ASP A 16 2.83 -1.92 4.60
C ASP A 16 2.86 -1.23 3.24
N VAL A 17 2.66 -1.98 2.16
CA VAL A 17 2.58 -1.41 0.81
C VAL A 17 1.39 -0.45 0.71
N LEU A 18 0.24 -0.82 1.25
CA LEU A 18 -0.94 0.03 1.26
C LEU A 18 -0.75 1.28 2.12
N ARG A 19 -0.07 1.16 3.26
CA ARG A 19 0.23 2.31 4.12
C ARG A 19 1.12 3.33 3.40
N TYR A 20 2.07 2.85 2.61
CA TYR A 20 3.02 3.73 1.93
C TYR A 20 2.48 4.28 0.61
N PHE A 21 1.94 3.41 -0.25
CA PHE A 21 1.50 3.83 -1.58
C PHE A 21 0.03 4.24 -1.63
N GLY A 22 -0.78 3.85 -0.63
CA GLY A 22 -2.21 4.13 -0.63
C GLY A 22 -2.55 5.62 -0.57
N PRO A 23 -2.03 6.39 0.42
CA PRO A 23 -2.40 7.79 0.54
C PRO A 23 -2.10 8.59 -0.73
N GLY A 24 -3.13 9.29 -1.23
CA GLY A 24 -3.02 10.07 -2.46
C GLY A 24 -3.33 9.28 -3.73
N ARG A 25 -3.67 8.00 -3.61
CA ARG A 25 -4.01 7.15 -4.76
C ARG A 25 -5.32 6.40 -4.50
N ASP A 26 -5.97 5.93 -5.56
CA ASP A 26 -7.09 5.01 -5.40
C ASP A 26 -6.58 3.56 -5.41
N ILE A 27 -7.48 2.64 -5.01
CA ILE A 27 -7.12 1.22 -4.91
C ILE A 27 -6.78 0.61 -6.27
N SER A 28 -7.36 1.12 -7.34
CA SER A 28 -7.09 0.64 -8.70
C SER A 28 -5.64 0.84 -9.10
N LYS A 29 -5.04 1.95 -8.68
CA LYS A 29 -3.62 2.24 -8.97
C LYS A 29 -2.71 1.28 -8.22
N ILE A 30 -3.05 0.95 -6.99
CA ILE A 30 -2.29 -0.03 -6.20
C ILE A 30 -2.38 -1.41 -6.86
N ASP A 31 -3.57 -1.81 -7.28
CA ASP A 31 -3.78 -3.08 -7.99
C ASP A 31 -2.93 -3.15 -9.25
N ARG A 32 -2.90 -2.06 -10.04
CA ARG A 32 -2.06 -1.99 -11.24
C ARG A 32 -0.58 -2.13 -10.94
N MET A 33 -0.12 -1.60 -9.82
CA MET A 33 1.28 -1.75 -9.42
C MET A 33 1.64 -3.21 -9.21
N TYR A 34 0.77 -3.98 -8.52
CA TYR A 34 0.99 -5.40 -8.33
C TYR A 34 0.98 -6.16 -9.66
N VAL A 35 0.02 -5.87 -10.52
CA VAL A 35 -0.06 -6.50 -11.84
C VAL A 35 1.17 -6.18 -12.69
N SER A 36 1.62 -4.91 -12.67
CA SER A 36 2.79 -4.47 -13.45
C SER A 36 4.07 -5.20 -13.07
N TYR A 37 4.22 -5.55 -11.80
CA TYR A 37 5.41 -6.25 -11.33
C TYR A 37 5.19 -7.76 -11.24
N LYS A 38 4.08 -8.26 -11.80
CA LYS A 38 3.77 -9.70 -11.88
C LYS A 38 3.88 -10.39 -10.52
N PHE A 39 3.36 -9.73 -9.50
CA PHE A 39 3.41 -10.27 -8.15
C PHE A 39 2.38 -11.39 -8.00
N GLU A 40 2.84 -12.61 -8.20
CA GLU A 40 1.98 -13.79 -8.11
C GLU A 40 1.50 -14.00 -6.67
N GLY A 41 0.30 -14.52 -6.52
CA GLY A 41 -0.27 -14.85 -5.23
C GLY A 41 -1.04 -13.71 -4.56
N ILE A 42 -0.97 -12.50 -5.08
CA ILE A 42 -1.80 -11.40 -4.58
C ILE A 42 -3.02 -11.28 -5.48
N SER A 43 -4.17 -11.68 -4.97
CA SER A 43 -5.43 -11.50 -5.67
C SER A 43 -6.04 -10.16 -5.29
N GLU A 44 -6.95 -9.69 -6.13
CA GLU A 44 -7.72 -8.47 -5.84
C GLU A 44 -8.47 -8.59 -4.51
N GLY A 45 -8.98 -9.78 -4.19
CA GLY A 45 -9.67 -10.01 -2.92
C GLY A 45 -8.78 -9.83 -1.71
N VAL A 46 -7.52 -10.29 -1.78
CA VAL A 46 -6.55 -10.09 -0.70
C VAL A 46 -6.25 -8.61 -0.53
N LEU A 47 -6.02 -7.89 -1.62
CA LEU A 47 -5.73 -6.47 -1.59
C LEU A 47 -6.87 -5.68 -0.95
N LEU A 48 -8.10 -5.94 -1.38
CA LEU A 48 -9.28 -5.27 -0.83
C LEU A 48 -9.50 -5.62 0.65
N SER A 49 -9.25 -6.86 1.05
CA SER A 49 -9.38 -7.30 2.43
C SER A 49 -8.41 -6.56 3.35
N GLU A 50 -7.15 -6.47 2.95
CA GLU A 50 -6.14 -5.74 3.73
C GLU A 50 -6.44 -4.24 3.79
N TYR A 51 -6.90 -3.67 2.68
CA TYR A 51 -7.30 -2.28 2.61
C TYR A 51 -8.44 -1.98 3.59
N LYS A 52 -9.45 -2.86 3.63
CA LYS A 52 -10.58 -2.72 4.54
C LYS A 52 -10.13 -2.77 6.00
N LYS A 53 -9.20 -3.65 6.34
CA LYS A 53 -8.65 -3.74 7.69
C LYS A 53 -7.99 -2.42 8.11
N LEU A 54 -7.24 -1.80 7.22
CA LEU A 54 -6.56 -0.54 7.51
C LEU A 54 -7.56 0.59 7.69
N ILE A 55 -8.64 0.60 6.93
CA ILE A 55 -9.72 1.59 7.12
C ILE A 55 -10.43 1.36 8.45
N ASP A 56 -10.75 0.11 8.78
CA ASP A 56 -11.43 -0.22 10.03
C ASP A 56 -10.58 0.15 11.26
N ASN A 57 -9.26 0.05 11.12
CA ASN A 57 -8.32 0.43 12.18
C ASN A 57 -8.06 1.94 12.25
N GLY A 58 -8.58 2.72 11.32
CA GLY A 58 -8.35 4.16 11.26
C GLY A 58 -6.99 4.56 10.72
N GLU A 59 -6.23 3.64 10.14
CA GLU A 59 -4.93 3.95 9.54
C GLU A 59 -5.08 4.59 8.16
N LEU A 60 -6.10 4.20 7.40
CA LEU A 60 -6.43 4.80 6.12
C LEU A 60 -7.90 5.24 6.12
N ASN A 61 -8.22 6.13 5.20
CA ASN A 61 -9.59 6.62 5.02
C ASN A 61 -9.82 7.00 3.57
N TYR A 62 -11.02 7.46 3.23
CA TYR A 62 -11.37 8.01 1.93
C TYR A 62 -11.66 9.50 2.04
N ASP A 63 -11.30 10.25 0.99
CA ASP A 63 -11.79 11.62 0.86
C ASP A 63 -13.12 11.64 0.08
N SER A 64 -13.65 12.84 -0.19
CA SER A 64 -14.90 13.01 -0.93
C SER A 64 -14.83 12.49 -2.37
N ASN A 65 -13.63 12.37 -2.93
CA ASN A 65 -13.40 11.87 -4.30
C ASN A 65 -13.08 10.38 -4.31
N LYS A 66 -13.21 9.68 -3.19
CA LYS A 66 -12.90 8.26 -3.01
C LYS A 66 -11.41 7.93 -3.19
N ASN A 67 -10.55 8.93 -3.05
CA ASN A 67 -9.12 8.68 -2.99
C ASN A 67 -8.74 8.25 -1.58
N VAL A 68 -7.73 7.39 -1.48
CA VAL A 68 -7.22 6.97 -0.18
C VAL A 68 -6.42 8.10 0.43
N ILE A 69 -6.68 8.38 1.70
CA ILE A 69 -5.94 9.37 2.49
C ILE A 69 -5.49 8.73 3.79
N LYS A 70 -4.54 9.37 4.46
CA LYS A 70 -4.09 8.94 5.78
C LYS A 70 -5.23 9.13 6.79
N GLY A 71 -5.51 8.08 7.55
CA GLY A 71 -6.46 8.15 8.65
C GLY A 71 -5.81 8.71 9.91
N PRO A 72 -6.59 8.91 10.97
CA PRO A 72 -6.07 9.46 12.24
C PRO A 72 -5.04 8.57 12.92
N ASN A 73 -5.06 7.27 12.62
CA ASN A 73 -4.15 6.29 13.22
C ASN A 73 -3.05 5.83 12.26
N TRP A 74 -2.84 6.55 11.15
CA TRP A 74 -1.83 6.17 10.18
C TRP A 74 -0.44 6.15 10.81
N LYS A 75 0.31 5.08 10.49
CA LYS A 75 1.69 4.93 10.95
C LYS A 75 2.59 4.70 9.75
N GLU A 76 3.75 5.33 9.76
CA GLU A 76 4.75 5.12 8.73
C GLU A 76 5.25 3.68 8.78
N PRO A 77 5.29 2.96 7.64
CA PRO A 77 5.86 1.61 7.61
C PRO A 77 7.31 1.58 8.04
N ALA A 78 7.72 0.50 8.69
CA ALA A 78 9.08 0.36 9.20
C ALA A 78 10.13 0.50 8.11
N PHE A 79 9.87 0.00 6.90
CA PHE A 79 10.84 0.08 5.81
C PHE A 79 11.10 1.53 5.38
N VAL A 80 10.14 2.44 5.57
CA VAL A 80 10.30 3.87 5.31
C VAL A 80 11.10 4.52 6.44
N THR A 81 10.74 4.22 7.67
CA THR A 81 11.43 4.73 8.86
C THR A 81 12.89 4.33 8.87
N GLN A 82 13.18 3.09 8.48
CA GLN A 82 14.53 2.54 8.42
C GLN A 82 15.28 2.91 7.13
N LYS A 83 14.61 3.59 6.20
CA LYS A 83 15.16 3.97 4.88
C LYS A 83 15.74 2.76 4.14
N LYS A 84 15.08 1.62 4.26
CA LYS A 84 15.52 0.35 3.72
C LYS A 84 15.76 0.38 2.20
N TYR A 85 14.96 1.17 1.47
CA TYR A 85 15.04 1.28 0.00
C TYR A 85 15.56 2.63 -0.46
N GLY A 86 16.09 3.43 0.45
CA GLY A 86 16.62 4.77 0.10
C GLY A 86 15.55 5.83 -0.14
N ILE A 87 14.35 5.59 0.35
CA ILE A 87 13.23 6.50 0.17
C ILE A 87 12.79 7.13 1.49
#